data_3a82ca178c0a4e294a97b21d46afff6a
#
_entry.id   3a82ca178c0a4e294a97b21d46afff6a
#
_cell.length_a   1.000
_cell.length_b   1.000
_cell.length_c   1.000
_cell.angle_alpha   90.00
_cell.angle_beta   90.00
_cell.angle_gamma   90.00
#
_symmetry.space_group_name_H-M   'P 1'
#
loop_
_entity.id
_entity.type
_entity.pdbx_description
1 polymer ?
#
loop_
_entity_poly.entity_id
_entity_poly.type
_entity_poly.pdbx_seq_one_letter_code
_entity_poly.pdbx_strand_id
1 'polypeptide(L)'
;MKDLMKNLGKNWLLLMVCAIAVAIDYLLGGSGEFGGMVAFAAVAVGANGADGAGVHTNDDLKTDTVREVGSNLLKDAYDDDIVKMGFSTAPINAMTRDMGFKQIRSMRYGYYSVDLRVTEDSVKTALTLTSAGVDREKPAILQLEVNNDGVFDKTDQIIFSGIDGYNQDGVAMKGVCLAARVANVTTGKLELQFLNGKANVEIPAGTTIYILGHAASEIDASTVPYSALPTEKTQYMQKFMVQSLVSNVMIDSMKEVKWDKSDIDELVMQQFAEDIEKTYIFGVRSYTYDTTTRLYTYTCSGIIEQLVDGGGVVKDITVGGAAKSGNEFSYAKILDLMNELFIGNSGSNTRYCFMGSGFATEFFKIPEIVKYQNVNDTEHKFEFHFRKIKLMNYTLLCLSHPLLDKLGHTDCALIIDRQYLQKRVFYTVGQTELKLKETGAYDGKSTVWSEISSPILKYPQCHGFVTMKRV
;
A
#
# COMPACT_ATOMS: atom_id res chain seq x y z
N MET A 1 -48.91 -7.93 -60.98
CA MET A 1 -48.41 -9.34 -60.93
C MET A 1 -47.45 -9.71 -62.04
N LYS A 2 -47.66 -9.25 -63.32
CA LYS A 2 -46.72 -9.53 -64.41
C LYS A 2 -45.36 -8.83 -64.29
N ASP A 3 -45.29 -7.65 -63.72
CA ASP A 3 -44.01 -6.91 -63.49
C ASP A 3 -43.23 -7.43 -62.30
N LEU A 4 -43.92 -7.97 -61.31
CA LEU A 4 -43.31 -8.62 -60.16
C LEU A 4 -42.58 -9.91 -60.56
N MET A 5 -43.18 -10.66 -61.51
CA MET A 5 -42.59 -11.88 -62.02
C MET A 5 -41.39 -11.64 -62.95
N LYS A 6 -41.30 -10.49 -63.58
CA LYS A 6 -40.20 -10.15 -64.49
C LYS A 6 -38.92 -9.72 -63.72
N ASN A 7 -39.10 -9.11 -62.58
CA ASN A 7 -37.96 -8.78 -61.68
C ASN A 7 -37.53 -9.96 -60.82
N LEU A 8 -38.40 -10.90 -60.52
CA LEU A 8 -38.06 -12.15 -59.81
C LEU A 8 -37.12 -13.06 -60.65
N GLY A 9 -37.23 -12.98 -62.00
CA GLY A 9 -36.44 -13.87 -62.87
C GLY A 9 -34.90 -13.61 -62.84
N LYS A 10 -34.49 -12.37 -62.57
CA LYS A 10 -33.07 -12.04 -62.53
C LYS A 10 -32.42 -12.36 -61.18
N ASN A 11 -33.16 -12.41 -60.09
CA ASN A 11 -32.64 -12.64 -58.74
C ASN A 11 -33.01 -14.02 -58.19
N TRP A 12 -33.65 -14.87 -58.98
CA TRP A 12 -34.09 -16.21 -58.56
C TRP A 12 -32.95 -17.10 -58.13
N LEU A 13 -31.81 -16.98 -58.79
CA LEU A 13 -30.59 -17.74 -58.47
C LEU A 13 -30.06 -17.33 -57.08
N LEU A 14 -30.13 -16.06 -56.77
CA LEU A 14 -29.69 -15.51 -55.45
C LEU A 14 -30.65 -15.93 -54.32
N LEU A 15 -31.97 -15.91 -54.59
CA LEU A 15 -32.98 -16.41 -53.67
C LEU A 15 -32.86 -17.91 -53.44
N MET A 16 -32.52 -18.70 -54.48
CA MET A 16 -32.23 -20.12 -54.34
C MET A 16 -30.99 -20.39 -53.51
N VAL A 17 -29.91 -19.64 -53.71
CA VAL A 17 -28.69 -19.77 -52.91
C VAL A 17 -28.94 -19.41 -51.46
N CYS A 18 -29.72 -18.35 -51.18
CA CYS A 18 -30.13 -17.96 -49.84
C CYS A 18 -31.03 -19.01 -49.16
N ALA A 19 -31.98 -19.58 -49.88
CA ALA A 19 -32.85 -20.66 -49.40
C ALA A 19 -32.06 -21.94 -49.10
N ILE A 20 -31.06 -22.26 -49.94
CA ILE A 20 -30.15 -23.40 -49.69
C ILE A 20 -29.26 -23.14 -48.48
N ALA A 21 -28.73 -21.93 -48.30
CA ALA A 21 -27.92 -21.58 -47.14
C ALA A 21 -28.72 -21.68 -45.81
N VAL A 22 -29.95 -21.20 -45.80
CA VAL A 22 -30.86 -21.35 -44.64
C VAL A 22 -31.21 -22.81 -44.37
N ALA A 23 -31.43 -23.60 -45.42
CA ALA A 23 -31.71 -25.04 -45.28
C ALA A 23 -30.48 -25.82 -44.74
N ILE A 24 -29.29 -25.43 -45.15
CA ILE A 24 -28.05 -26.03 -44.67
C ILE A 24 -27.79 -25.67 -43.20
N ASP A 25 -28.03 -24.42 -42.80
CA ASP A 25 -27.91 -23.96 -41.41
C ASP A 25 -28.91 -24.69 -40.48
N TYR A 26 -30.13 -24.88 -40.96
CA TYR A 26 -31.16 -25.63 -40.23
C TYR A 26 -30.82 -27.14 -40.10
N LEU A 27 -30.21 -27.73 -41.13
CA LEU A 27 -29.78 -29.13 -41.13
C LEU A 27 -28.55 -29.42 -40.30
N LEU A 28 -27.69 -28.41 -40.09
CA LEU A 28 -26.44 -28.52 -39.31
C LEU A 28 -26.61 -28.09 -37.83
N GLY A 29 -27.83 -27.75 -37.39
CA GLY A 29 -28.09 -27.36 -35.99
C GLY A 29 -27.44 -26.05 -35.59
N GLY A 30 -27.22 -25.16 -36.54
CA GLY A 30 -26.59 -23.85 -36.32
C GLY A 30 -27.45 -22.89 -35.51
N SER A 31 -26.82 -21.98 -34.79
CA SER A 31 -27.39 -21.03 -33.82
C SER A 31 -28.14 -19.85 -34.42
N GLY A 32 -28.52 -19.90 -35.73
CA GLY A 32 -29.30 -18.83 -36.37
C GLY A 32 -28.48 -17.62 -36.85
N GLU A 33 -27.15 -17.60 -36.71
CA GLU A 33 -26.31 -16.47 -37.15
C GLU A 33 -26.33 -16.26 -38.68
N PHE A 34 -26.45 -17.33 -39.45
CA PHE A 34 -26.58 -17.24 -40.92
C PHE A 34 -27.94 -16.67 -41.33
N GLY A 35 -29.00 -16.92 -40.58
CA GLY A 35 -30.33 -16.34 -40.82
C GLY A 35 -30.32 -14.82 -40.79
N GLY A 36 -29.56 -14.24 -39.87
CA GLY A 36 -29.38 -12.78 -39.78
C GLY A 36 -28.65 -12.20 -41.01
N MET A 37 -27.59 -12.86 -41.45
CA MET A 37 -26.83 -12.44 -42.64
C MET A 37 -27.65 -12.54 -43.97
N VAL A 38 -28.49 -13.56 -44.08
CA VAL A 38 -29.37 -13.71 -45.25
C VAL A 38 -30.51 -12.68 -45.22
N ALA A 39 -31.05 -12.36 -44.04
CA ALA A 39 -32.00 -11.27 -43.88
C ALA A 39 -31.40 -9.90 -44.25
N PHE A 40 -30.15 -9.64 -43.84
CA PHE A 40 -29.42 -8.44 -44.24
C PHE A 40 -29.20 -8.34 -45.76
N ALA A 41 -28.84 -9.45 -46.43
CA ALA A 41 -28.68 -9.49 -47.87
C ALA A 41 -30.02 -9.32 -48.60
N ALA A 42 -31.10 -9.86 -48.05
CA ALA A 42 -32.47 -9.70 -48.64
C ALA A 42 -32.96 -8.28 -48.54
N VAL A 43 -32.69 -7.57 -47.40
CA VAL A 43 -33.00 -6.14 -47.24
C VAL A 43 -32.18 -5.28 -48.19
N ALA A 44 -30.89 -5.63 -48.39
CA ALA A 44 -30.02 -4.92 -49.35
C ALA A 44 -30.44 -5.12 -50.82
N VAL A 45 -31.02 -6.28 -51.16
CA VAL A 45 -31.51 -6.57 -52.51
C VAL A 45 -32.85 -5.87 -52.79
N GLY A 46 -33.67 -5.62 -51.78
CA GLY A 46 -34.91 -4.84 -51.90
C GLY A 46 -34.70 -3.33 -52.08
N ALA A 47 -33.53 -2.84 -51.76
CA ALA A 47 -33.20 -1.42 -51.79
C ALA A 47 -32.52 -0.94 -53.08
N ASN A 48 -32.33 -1.80 -54.09
CA ASN A 48 -31.61 -1.43 -55.31
C ASN A 48 -32.52 -0.74 -56.31
N GLY A 49 -32.47 0.56 -56.34
CA GLY A 49 -32.67 1.26 -57.59
C GLY A 49 -31.53 0.90 -58.56
N ALA A 50 -31.85 0.46 -59.76
CA ALA A 50 -30.88 0.17 -60.82
C ALA A 50 -30.08 1.45 -61.12
N ASP A 51 -28.75 1.24 -61.36
CA ASP A 51 -27.89 2.22 -62.00
C ASP A 51 -27.74 3.58 -61.32
N GLY A 52 -27.32 3.61 -60.00
CA GLY A 52 -26.92 4.84 -59.37
C GLY A 52 -28.07 5.79 -58.94
N ALA A 53 -29.32 5.41 -59.17
CA ALA A 53 -30.47 6.07 -58.55
C ALA A 53 -30.58 5.63 -57.10
N GLY A 54 -30.68 6.55 -56.17
CA GLY A 54 -30.79 6.28 -54.74
C GLY A 54 -31.99 5.40 -54.36
N VAL A 55 -32.13 5.00 -53.14
CA VAL A 55 -33.24 4.22 -52.63
C VAL A 55 -34.50 5.06 -52.70
N HIS A 56 -35.55 4.52 -53.36
CA HIS A 56 -36.87 5.15 -53.42
C HIS A 56 -37.82 4.43 -52.46
N THR A 57 -38.42 5.15 -51.58
CA THR A 57 -39.46 4.65 -50.69
C THR A 57 -40.81 5.31 -51.05
N ASN A 58 -41.91 4.58 -50.89
CA ASN A 58 -43.27 5.11 -51.11
C ASN A 58 -43.83 5.76 -49.84
N ASP A 59 -43.11 5.73 -48.75
CA ASP A 59 -43.46 6.33 -47.47
C ASP A 59 -42.79 7.69 -47.26
N ASP A 60 -43.29 8.45 -46.34
CA ASP A 60 -42.67 9.69 -45.90
C ASP A 60 -41.22 9.44 -45.47
N LEU A 61 -40.30 10.28 -45.90
CA LEU A 61 -38.89 10.17 -45.55
C LEU A 61 -38.73 10.58 -44.07
N LYS A 62 -38.58 9.55 -43.21
CA LYS A 62 -38.42 9.71 -41.77
C LYS A 62 -37.00 9.35 -41.37
N THR A 63 -36.57 9.82 -40.18
CA THR A 63 -35.28 9.51 -39.61
C THR A 63 -35.02 8.00 -39.52
N ASP A 64 -36.08 7.23 -39.17
CA ASP A 64 -36.00 5.79 -39.03
C ASP A 64 -35.79 5.09 -40.40
N THR A 65 -36.50 5.56 -41.44
CA THR A 65 -36.37 5.05 -42.81
C THR A 65 -34.95 5.28 -43.35
N VAL A 66 -34.35 6.42 -43.03
CA VAL A 66 -32.96 6.72 -43.43
C VAL A 66 -31.97 5.82 -42.71
N ARG A 67 -32.20 5.49 -41.42
CA ARG A 67 -31.39 4.57 -40.64
C ARG A 67 -31.47 3.11 -41.10
N GLU A 68 -32.72 2.64 -41.40
CA GLU A 68 -32.98 1.28 -41.86
C GLU A 68 -32.30 0.97 -43.21
N VAL A 69 -32.21 1.95 -44.10
CA VAL A 69 -31.53 1.83 -45.38
C VAL A 69 -29.98 1.82 -45.23
N GLY A 70 -29.48 1.98 -44.03
CA GLY A 70 -28.03 1.89 -43.77
C GLY A 70 -27.26 3.09 -44.30
N SER A 71 -27.93 4.17 -44.64
CA SER A 71 -27.23 5.38 -45.07
C SER A 71 -26.71 6.16 -43.89
N ASN A 72 -25.41 6.38 -43.82
CA ASN A 72 -24.78 7.31 -42.86
C ASN A 72 -25.07 8.78 -43.18
N LEU A 73 -26.29 9.06 -43.77
CA LEU A 73 -26.73 10.44 -44.06
C LEU A 73 -27.07 11.22 -42.79
N LEU A 74 -27.46 10.52 -41.73
CA LEU A 74 -27.73 11.11 -40.42
C LEU A 74 -26.52 10.86 -39.53
N LYS A 75 -25.78 11.90 -39.17
CA LYS A 75 -24.77 11.83 -38.16
C LYS A 75 -25.43 11.72 -36.78
N ASP A 76 -25.00 10.76 -36.00
CA ASP A 76 -25.27 10.77 -34.57
C ASP A 76 -24.53 11.96 -33.93
N ALA A 77 -25.21 12.65 -33.03
CA ALA A 77 -24.60 13.71 -32.27
C ALA A 77 -23.78 13.09 -31.13
N TYR A 78 -22.47 13.20 -31.22
CA TYR A 78 -21.54 12.86 -30.14
C TYR A 78 -21.11 14.13 -29.44
N ASP A 79 -20.85 14.01 -28.15
CA ASP A 79 -20.21 15.07 -27.37
C ASP A 79 -18.77 15.23 -27.87
N ASP A 80 -18.31 16.46 -28.09
CA ASP A 80 -16.94 16.73 -28.54
C ASP A 80 -15.92 16.42 -27.45
N ASP A 81 -16.38 16.37 -26.17
CA ASP A 81 -15.54 16.12 -25.02
C ASP A 81 -15.56 14.64 -24.61
N ILE A 82 -14.38 14.03 -24.56
CA ILE A 82 -14.22 12.67 -24.02
C ILE A 82 -14.07 12.74 -22.50
N VAL A 83 -14.98 12.10 -21.78
CA VAL A 83 -14.85 11.96 -20.32
C VAL A 83 -13.72 11.03 -19.97
N LYS A 84 -12.59 11.59 -19.53
CA LYS A 84 -11.43 10.83 -19.06
C LYS A 84 -11.68 10.43 -17.60
N MET A 85 -11.78 9.14 -17.33
CA MET A 85 -11.86 8.58 -15.98
C MET A 85 -10.45 8.41 -15.40
N GLY A 86 -9.73 9.51 -15.22
CA GLY A 86 -8.43 9.53 -14.57
C GLY A 86 -8.55 10.17 -13.19
N PHE A 87 -8.25 9.43 -12.15
CA PHE A 87 -8.12 10.00 -10.81
C PHE A 87 -6.63 10.14 -10.49
N SER A 88 -6.25 11.26 -9.90
CA SER A 88 -4.94 11.37 -9.25
C SER A 88 -4.94 10.42 -8.04
N THR A 89 -4.40 9.22 -8.21
CA THR A 89 -4.50 8.13 -7.23
C THR A 89 -3.17 7.80 -6.56
N ALA A 90 -2.14 8.63 -6.75
CA ALA A 90 -0.79 8.37 -6.29
C ALA A 90 -0.29 9.38 -5.21
N PRO A 91 -0.93 9.44 -4.01
CA PRO A 91 -0.56 10.42 -2.99
C PRO A 91 0.83 10.18 -2.38
N ILE A 92 1.28 8.93 -2.24
CA ILE A 92 2.60 8.60 -1.68
C ILE A 92 3.69 8.99 -2.67
N ASN A 93 3.50 8.71 -3.96
CA ASN A 93 4.42 9.15 -5.01
C ASN A 93 4.50 10.68 -5.07
N ALA A 94 3.36 11.39 -5.01
CA ALA A 94 3.31 12.85 -4.94
C ALA A 94 4.04 13.38 -3.70
N MET A 95 3.78 12.80 -2.53
CA MET A 95 4.46 13.15 -1.27
C MET A 95 5.97 12.94 -1.37
N THR A 96 6.43 11.82 -1.93
CA THR A 96 7.87 11.54 -2.08
C THR A 96 8.56 12.45 -3.10
N ARG A 97 7.84 12.89 -4.13
CA ARG A 97 8.35 13.87 -5.11
C ARG A 97 8.53 15.26 -4.47
N ASP A 98 7.56 15.70 -3.67
CA ASP A 98 7.62 17.00 -2.97
C ASP A 98 8.76 17.08 -1.94
N MET A 99 9.11 15.96 -1.30
CA MET A 99 10.24 15.90 -0.36
C MET A 99 11.61 16.02 -1.04
N GLY A 100 11.63 15.94 -2.35
CA GLY A 100 12.86 15.83 -3.11
C GLY A 100 13.45 14.42 -3.09
N PHE A 101 14.26 14.12 -4.06
CA PHE A 101 14.90 12.82 -4.20
C PHE A 101 16.42 12.94 -4.06
N LYS A 102 17.05 11.86 -3.59
CA LYS A 102 18.50 11.75 -3.62
C LYS A 102 18.91 10.80 -4.73
N GLN A 103 19.74 11.30 -5.65
CA GLN A 103 20.24 10.50 -6.76
C GLN A 103 21.30 9.51 -6.29
N ILE A 104 21.24 8.28 -6.81
CA ILE A 104 22.16 7.18 -6.53
C ILE A 104 22.62 6.58 -7.86
N ARG A 105 23.87 6.17 -7.93
CA ARG A 105 24.46 5.55 -9.14
C ARG A 105 24.70 4.04 -8.97
N SER A 106 23.80 3.35 -8.27
CA SER A 106 23.87 1.90 -8.08
C SER A 106 22.45 1.31 -8.07
N MET A 107 22.28 0.12 -8.61
CA MET A 107 21.00 -0.63 -8.54
C MET A 107 20.75 -1.22 -7.14
N ARG A 108 21.78 -1.31 -6.31
CA ARG A 108 21.70 -1.69 -4.90
C ARG A 108 22.09 -0.50 -4.05
N TYR A 109 21.25 -0.17 -3.09
CA TYR A 109 21.48 0.86 -2.09
C TYR A 109 21.45 0.26 -0.70
N GLY A 110 22.46 0.57 0.09
CA GLY A 110 22.51 0.21 1.51
C GLY A 110 22.55 1.46 2.38
N TYR A 111 21.92 1.38 3.54
CA TYR A 111 22.09 2.35 4.60
C TYR A 111 22.36 1.62 5.91
N TYR A 112 23.12 2.27 6.78
CA TYR A 112 23.42 1.72 8.08
C TYR A 112 22.49 2.34 9.13
N SER A 113 21.92 1.50 9.98
CA SER A 113 21.16 1.91 11.15
C SER A 113 21.87 1.45 12.41
N VAL A 114 21.87 2.30 13.42
CA VAL A 114 22.32 1.96 14.76
C VAL A 114 21.14 2.13 15.68
N ASP A 115 20.73 1.06 16.32
CA ASP A 115 19.70 1.10 17.33
C ASP A 115 20.35 1.42 18.68
N LEU A 116 19.62 2.15 19.53
CA LEU A 116 20.03 2.35 20.91
C LEU A 116 20.02 0.99 21.63
N ARG A 117 20.82 0.90 22.70
CA ARG A 117 20.79 -0.28 23.58
C ARG A 117 19.36 -0.57 24.00
N VAL A 118 18.92 -1.83 23.84
CA VAL A 118 17.68 -2.32 24.42
C VAL A 118 17.82 -2.22 25.95
N THR A 119 16.87 -1.54 26.59
CA THR A 119 16.89 -1.30 28.04
C THR A 119 15.81 -2.08 28.77
N GLU A 120 15.13 -2.97 28.08
CA GLU A 120 14.03 -3.78 28.62
C GLU A 120 14.13 -5.24 28.19
N ASP A 121 13.71 -6.12 29.08
CA ASP A 121 13.49 -7.55 28.83
C ASP A 121 12.37 -8.07 29.73
N SER A 122 12.01 -9.33 29.64
CA SER A 122 10.97 -9.95 30.47
C SER A 122 11.49 -11.17 31.21
N VAL A 123 10.91 -11.37 32.40
CA VAL A 123 11.16 -12.55 33.24
C VAL A 123 10.66 -13.81 32.56
N LYS A 124 11.52 -14.82 32.45
CA LYS A 124 11.17 -16.10 31.84
C LYS A 124 10.47 -17.03 32.84
N THR A 125 11.01 -17.14 34.02
CA THR A 125 10.49 -18.05 35.07
C THR A 125 10.23 -17.23 36.34
N ALA A 126 9.08 -17.47 36.97
CA ALA A 126 8.71 -16.78 38.20
C ALA A 126 9.77 -17.00 39.30
N LEU A 127 10.03 -15.97 40.09
CA LEU A 127 10.98 -16.00 41.21
C LEU A 127 10.29 -15.52 42.48
N THR A 128 10.37 -16.28 43.56
CA THR A 128 9.92 -15.85 44.90
C THR A 128 11.12 -15.40 45.70
N LEU A 129 11.03 -14.21 46.30
CA LEU A 129 12.10 -13.64 47.08
C LEU A 129 12.21 -14.34 48.45
N THR A 130 13.44 -14.74 48.78
CA THR A 130 13.74 -15.34 50.09
C THR A 130 14.12 -14.29 51.15
N SER A 131 13.98 -14.56 52.39
CA SER A 131 14.38 -13.64 53.48
C SER A 131 15.88 -13.24 53.41
N ALA A 132 16.74 -14.17 53.05
CA ALA A 132 18.17 -13.89 52.87
C ALA A 132 18.44 -13.03 51.61
N GLY A 133 17.63 -13.18 50.55
CA GLY A 133 17.76 -12.43 49.29
C GLY A 133 17.30 -10.98 49.42
N VAL A 134 16.58 -10.61 50.46
CA VAL A 134 16.08 -9.24 50.71
C VAL A 134 16.73 -8.55 51.91
N ASP A 135 17.76 -9.16 52.51
CA ASP A 135 18.60 -8.55 53.53
C ASP A 135 19.31 -7.33 52.90
N ARG A 136 19.09 -6.16 53.46
CA ARG A 136 19.61 -4.91 52.93
C ARG A 136 21.10 -4.67 53.23
N GLU A 137 21.57 -5.26 54.31
CA GLU A 137 22.98 -5.16 54.66
C GLU A 137 23.84 -6.14 53.86
N LYS A 138 23.34 -7.36 53.69
CA LYS A 138 24.04 -8.44 52.96
C LYS A 138 23.04 -9.25 52.13
N PRO A 139 22.52 -8.66 51.05
CA PRO A 139 21.56 -9.39 50.22
C PRO A 139 22.22 -10.60 49.59
N ALA A 140 21.61 -11.79 49.80
CA ALA A 140 22.05 -12.98 49.13
C ALA A 140 21.74 -12.87 47.64
N ILE A 141 22.60 -13.45 46.80
CA ILE A 141 22.42 -13.50 45.35
C ILE A 141 21.29 -14.46 45.04
N LEU A 142 20.27 -13.99 44.33
CA LEU A 142 19.19 -14.81 43.80
C LEU A 142 19.36 -14.90 42.27
N GLN A 143 19.07 -16.07 41.71
CA GLN A 143 19.12 -16.29 40.28
C GLN A 143 17.74 -16.10 39.67
N LEU A 144 17.65 -15.27 38.63
CA LEU A 144 16.45 -15.00 37.84
C LEU A 144 16.68 -15.42 36.39
N GLU A 145 15.80 -16.21 35.82
CA GLU A 145 15.82 -16.54 34.41
C GLU A 145 15.14 -15.46 33.58
N VAL A 146 15.84 -14.98 32.53
CA VAL A 146 15.37 -13.94 31.62
C VAL A 146 15.31 -14.48 30.19
N ASN A 147 14.58 -13.80 29.30
CA ASN A 147 14.48 -14.21 27.92
C ASN A 147 15.73 -13.86 27.12
N ASN A 148 16.35 -12.72 27.40
CA ASN A 148 17.56 -12.26 26.70
C ASN A 148 18.58 -11.71 27.73
N ASP A 149 19.52 -12.55 28.11
CA ASP A 149 20.60 -12.19 29.04
C ASP A 149 21.59 -11.16 28.47
N GLY A 150 21.72 -11.10 27.14
CA GLY A 150 22.65 -10.17 26.46
C GLY A 150 22.28 -8.67 26.58
N VAL A 151 21.11 -8.37 27.12
CA VAL A 151 20.66 -6.98 27.37
C VAL A 151 21.32 -6.41 28.63
N PHE A 152 21.65 -7.30 29.61
CA PHE A 152 22.10 -6.91 30.94
C PHE A 152 23.62 -7.01 31.09
N ASP A 153 24.16 -6.06 31.81
CA ASP A 153 25.57 -6.06 32.17
C ASP A 153 25.74 -6.17 33.69
N LYS A 154 26.92 -6.62 34.10
CA LYS A 154 27.31 -6.59 35.52
C LYS A 154 27.26 -5.14 36.01
N THR A 155 26.76 -4.93 37.21
CA THR A 155 26.56 -3.62 37.88
C THR A 155 25.34 -2.83 37.41
N ASP A 156 24.53 -3.34 36.47
CA ASP A 156 23.28 -2.70 36.10
C ASP A 156 22.32 -2.68 37.28
N GLN A 157 21.65 -1.54 37.45
CA GLN A 157 20.49 -1.42 38.33
C GLN A 157 19.24 -1.61 37.49
N ILE A 158 18.38 -2.50 37.94
CA ILE A 158 17.14 -2.89 37.25
C ILE A 158 15.92 -2.68 38.12
N ILE A 159 14.78 -2.45 37.48
CA ILE A 159 13.48 -2.37 38.13
C ILE A 159 12.49 -3.32 37.49
N PHE A 160 11.57 -3.85 38.28
CA PHE A 160 10.51 -4.74 37.86
C PHE A 160 9.20 -3.94 37.75
N SER A 161 8.65 -3.87 36.54
CA SER A 161 7.42 -3.15 36.28
C SER A 161 6.22 -3.79 36.98
N GLY A 162 5.38 -2.98 37.61
CA GLY A 162 4.14 -3.44 38.26
C GLY A 162 4.32 -4.16 39.60
N ILE A 163 5.55 -4.24 40.12
CA ILE A 163 5.83 -4.82 41.45
C ILE A 163 6.30 -3.72 42.35
N ASP A 164 5.60 -3.52 43.47
CA ASP A 164 5.95 -2.49 44.45
C ASP A 164 7.23 -2.86 45.19
N GLY A 165 8.08 -1.85 45.40
CA GLY A 165 9.20 -1.93 46.31
C GLY A 165 8.76 -1.71 47.78
N TYR A 166 9.61 -2.09 48.71
CA TYR A 166 9.30 -2.03 50.15
C TYR A 166 10.31 -1.15 50.88
N ASN A 167 9.84 -0.46 51.92
CA ASN A 167 10.72 0.30 52.86
C ASN A 167 11.42 -0.66 53.83
N GLN A 168 12.22 -0.10 54.77
CA GLN A 168 12.91 -0.91 55.78
C GLN A 168 11.98 -1.67 56.73
N ASP A 169 10.79 -1.13 56.95
CA ASP A 169 9.77 -1.75 57.83
C ASP A 169 8.91 -2.81 57.09
N GLY A 170 9.22 -3.08 55.84
CA GLY A 170 8.48 -4.04 55.02
C GLY A 170 7.10 -3.54 54.52
N VAL A 171 6.90 -2.21 54.52
CA VAL A 171 5.69 -1.57 53.98
C VAL A 171 5.88 -1.25 52.53
N ALA A 172 4.90 -1.60 51.69
CA ALA A 172 4.93 -1.34 50.23
C ALA A 172 4.94 0.20 49.97
N MET A 173 5.83 0.62 49.10
CA MET A 173 5.97 2.01 48.66
C MET A 173 5.26 2.20 47.32
N LYS A 174 4.07 2.79 47.34
CA LYS A 174 3.33 3.09 46.12
C LYS A 174 4.15 3.94 45.15
N GLY A 175 4.28 3.50 43.89
CA GLY A 175 5.00 4.24 42.86
C GLY A 175 6.51 4.02 42.87
N VAL A 176 7.04 3.25 43.79
CA VAL A 176 8.43 2.79 43.76
C VAL A 176 8.44 1.32 43.39
N CYS A 177 9.00 1.00 42.25
CA CYS A 177 9.10 -0.40 41.79
C CYS A 177 10.16 -1.16 42.58
N LEU A 178 9.98 -2.49 42.63
CA LEU A 178 11.01 -3.42 43.11
C LEU A 178 12.29 -3.22 42.31
N ALA A 179 13.40 -3.03 42.97
CA ALA A 179 14.70 -2.79 42.35
C ALA A 179 15.75 -3.81 42.78
N ALA A 180 16.62 -4.14 41.85
CA ALA A 180 17.76 -5.03 42.11
C ALA A 180 19.01 -4.54 41.35
N ARG A 181 20.18 -4.97 41.81
CA ARG A 181 21.46 -4.77 41.16
C ARG A 181 21.90 -6.11 40.54
N VAL A 182 22.38 -6.08 39.33
CA VAL A 182 22.95 -7.24 38.67
C VAL A 182 24.36 -7.47 39.20
N ALA A 183 24.56 -8.57 39.93
CA ALA A 183 25.85 -8.95 40.47
C ALA A 183 26.69 -9.65 39.41
N ASN A 184 26.05 -10.52 38.60
CA ASN A 184 26.69 -11.23 37.51
C ASN A 184 25.64 -11.66 36.48
N VAL A 185 26.07 -11.91 35.25
CA VAL A 185 25.25 -12.42 34.16
C VAL A 185 25.81 -13.78 33.73
N THR A 186 24.96 -14.79 33.74
CA THR A 186 25.26 -16.13 33.24
C THR A 186 24.28 -16.50 32.16
N THR A 187 24.59 -17.48 31.30
CA THR A 187 23.75 -17.81 30.15
C THR A 187 22.30 -18.09 30.56
N GLY A 188 21.37 -17.20 30.15
CA GLY A 188 19.95 -17.29 30.43
C GLY A 188 19.54 -16.87 31.85
N LYS A 189 20.48 -16.44 32.71
CA LYS A 189 20.21 -16.14 34.12
C LYS A 189 20.94 -14.89 34.59
N LEU A 190 20.24 -14.08 35.40
CA LEU A 190 20.80 -12.95 36.10
C LEU A 190 21.01 -13.32 37.58
N GLU A 191 22.17 -13.02 38.09
CA GLU A 191 22.46 -13.07 39.52
C GLU A 191 22.16 -11.69 40.12
N LEU A 192 21.11 -11.62 40.96
CA LEU A 192 20.55 -10.36 41.44
C LEU A 192 20.73 -10.18 42.94
N GLN A 193 21.02 -8.96 43.32
CA GLN A 193 20.96 -8.44 44.68
C GLN A 193 19.80 -7.47 44.78
N PHE A 194 18.74 -7.82 45.55
CA PHE A 194 17.56 -6.98 45.69
C PHE A 194 17.85 -5.81 46.68
N LEU A 195 17.43 -4.62 46.27
CA LEU A 195 17.71 -3.39 47.01
C LEU A 195 16.55 -3.01 47.96
N ASN A 196 15.32 -3.27 47.56
CA ASN A 196 14.10 -2.86 48.28
C ASN A 196 13.03 -3.97 48.26
N GLY A 197 13.44 -5.23 48.32
CA GLY A 197 12.54 -6.38 48.33
C GLY A 197 11.95 -6.66 49.73
N LYS A 198 10.99 -7.60 49.74
CA LYS A 198 10.42 -8.23 50.96
C LYS A 198 10.33 -9.73 50.74
N ALA A 199 10.54 -10.52 51.79
CA ALA A 199 10.41 -11.96 51.73
C ALA A 199 9.01 -12.38 51.28
N ASN A 200 8.94 -13.48 50.52
CA ASN A 200 7.70 -14.08 49.98
C ASN A 200 6.98 -13.20 48.94
N VAL A 201 7.64 -12.19 48.40
CA VAL A 201 7.13 -11.48 47.19
C VAL A 201 7.50 -12.30 45.97
N GLU A 202 6.50 -12.58 45.13
CA GLU A 202 6.66 -13.29 43.88
C GLU A 202 6.82 -12.31 42.70
N ILE A 203 7.81 -12.55 41.86
CA ILE A 203 7.99 -11.91 40.59
C ILE A 203 7.43 -12.86 39.52
N PRO A 204 6.26 -12.58 38.92
CA PRO A 204 5.64 -13.47 37.94
C PRO A 204 6.47 -13.57 36.66
N ALA A 205 6.37 -14.70 35.97
CA ALA A 205 6.87 -14.83 34.61
C ALA A 205 6.15 -13.82 33.68
N GLY A 206 6.89 -13.23 32.73
CA GLY A 206 6.39 -12.18 31.84
C GLY A 206 6.46 -10.75 32.42
N THR A 207 6.91 -10.58 33.67
CA THR A 207 7.15 -9.23 34.22
C THR A 207 8.23 -8.52 33.44
N THR A 208 7.97 -7.28 33.01
CA THR A 208 8.95 -6.46 32.27
C THR A 208 10.01 -5.91 33.24
N ILE A 209 11.26 -6.05 32.85
CA ILE A 209 12.43 -5.52 33.56
C ILE A 209 12.97 -4.33 32.79
N TYR A 210 13.21 -3.21 33.47
CA TYR A 210 13.86 -2.03 32.89
C TYR A 210 15.23 -1.80 33.51
N ILE A 211 16.20 -1.43 32.69
CA ILE A 211 17.54 -1.04 33.14
C ILE A 211 17.51 0.46 33.44
N LEU A 212 17.89 0.84 34.65
CA LEU A 212 18.03 2.24 35.05
C LEU A 212 19.41 2.81 34.71
N GLY A 213 20.43 1.98 34.73
CA GLY A 213 21.83 2.36 34.49
C GLY A 213 22.79 1.57 35.37
N HIS A 214 24.08 1.93 35.32
CA HIS A 214 25.11 1.26 36.13
C HIS A 214 25.20 1.82 37.53
N ALA A 215 25.38 0.95 38.49
CA ALA A 215 25.68 1.28 39.89
C ALA A 215 27.06 0.69 40.26
N ALA A 216 28.11 1.46 39.97
CA ALA A 216 29.50 1.09 40.21
C ALA A 216 29.89 1.30 41.68
N SER A 217 30.89 0.57 42.17
CA SER A 217 31.46 0.78 43.48
C SER A 217 32.52 1.89 43.47
N GLU A 218 32.90 2.41 44.68
CA GLU A 218 33.86 3.49 44.82
C GLU A 218 35.21 3.20 44.18
N ILE A 219 35.59 1.94 44.09
CA ILE A 219 36.90 1.54 43.57
C ILE A 219 36.85 1.04 42.09
N ASP A 220 35.67 1.01 41.50
CA ASP A 220 35.50 0.58 40.09
C ASP A 220 35.99 1.70 39.15
N ALA A 221 37.14 1.47 38.52
CA ALA A 221 37.71 2.41 37.55
C ALA A 221 37.19 2.23 36.11
N SER A 222 36.50 1.16 35.84
CA SER A 222 35.93 0.84 34.50
C SER A 222 34.66 0.04 34.62
N THR A 223 33.79 0.16 33.61
CA THR A 223 32.57 -0.64 33.47
C THR A 223 32.63 -1.39 32.15
N VAL A 224 31.62 -2.22 31.89
CA VAL A 224 31.52 -2.94 30.60
C VAL A 224 31.42 -1.93 29.46
N PRO A 225 32.32 -1.97 28.47
CA PRO A 225 32.27 -1.01 27.36
C PRO A 225 31.07 -1.27 26.48
N TYR A 226 30.28 -0.22 26.26
CA TYR A 226 29.18 -0.26 25.32
C TYR A 226 29.71 -0.01 23.90
N SER A 227 29.44 -0.93 22.99
CA SER A 227 29.74 -0.75 21.58
C SER A 227 28.51 -1.09 20.73
N ALA A 228 28.10 -0.15 19.88
CA ALA A 228 27.05 -0.38 18.92
C ALA A 228 27.65 -0.49 17.50
N LEU A 229 27.39 -1.59 16.83
CA LEU A 229 27.79 -1.77 15.45
C LEU A 229 26.59 -1.45 14.55
N PRO A 230 26.78 -0.57 13.54
CA PRO A 230 25.76 -0.31 12.56
C PRO A 230 25.39 -1.57 11.77
N THR A 231 24.10 -1.85 11.65
CA THR A 231 23.61 -2.92 10.78
C THR A 231 23.28 -2.37 9.40
N GLU A 232 23.69 -3.08 8.35
CA GLU A 232 23.39 -2.71 6.97
C GLU A 232 21.97 -3.16 6.60
N LYS A 233 21.16 -2.22 6.14
CA LYS A 233 19.88 -2.49 5.50
C LYS A 233 20.01 -2.17 4.01
N THR A 234 19.72 -3.15 3.15
CA THR A 234 19.87 -3.01 1.70
C THR A 234 18.54 -2.97 0.98
N GLN A 235 18.48 -2.16 -0.08
CA GLN A 235 17.34 -2.03 -0.97
C GLN A 235 17.78 -2.13 -2.42
N TYR A 236 16.87 -2.57 -3.29
CA TYR A 236 17.07 -2.60 -4.74
C TYR A 236 16.30 -1.48 -5.41
N MET A 237 16.86 -0.98 -6.51
CA MET A 237 16.21 0.01 -7.36
C MET A 237 15.42 -0.72 -8.44
N GLN A 238 14.14 -0.38 -8.60
CA GLN A 238 13.28 -0.96 -9.62
C GLN A 238 13.20 -0.03 -10.83
N LYS A 239 13.27 -0.60 -12.02
CA LYS A 239 13.04 0.10 -13.26
C LYS A 239 11.56 0.01 -13.62
N PHE A 240 10.89 1.14 -13.63
CA PHE A 240 9.53 1.32 -14.11
C PHE A 240 9.58 1.77 -15.56
N MET A 241 8.75 1.18 -16.41
CA MET A 241 8.63 1.57 -17.82
C MET A 241 7.19 1.42 -18.28
N VAL A 242 6.76 2.37 -19.09
CA VAL A 242 5.50 2.31 -19.80
C VAL A 242 5.68 2.90 -21.19
N GLN A 243 4.93 2.42 -22.16
CA GLN A 243 5.05 2.84 -23.54
C GLN A 243 3.68 3.18 -24.12
N SER A 244 3.57 4.29 -24.82
CA SER A 244 2.47 4.57 -25.74
C SER A 244 2.93 4.31 -27.17
N LEU A 245 2.07 3.69 -27.97
CA LEU A 245 2.35 3.40 -29.37
C LEU A 245 1.11 3.68 -30.19
N VAL A 246 1.22 4.58 -31.16
CA VAL A 246 0.12 4.99 -32.02
C VAL A 246 0.59 4.98 -33.48
N SER A 247 -0.17 4.37 -34.38
CA SER A 247 0.15 4.34 -35.80
C SER A 247 -0.06 5.73 -36.44
N ASN A 248 0.73 6.06 -37.46
CA ASN A 248 0.57 7.29 -38.21
C ASN A 248 -0.81 7.37 -38.88
N VAL A 249 -1.32 6.26 -39.39
CA VAL A 249 -2.66 6.18 -39.98
C VAL A 249 -3.73 6.60 -38.96
N MET A 250 -3.63 6.14 -37.71
CA MET A 250 -4.57 6.54 -36.64
C MET A 250 -4.45 8.02 -36.28
N ILE A 251 -3.24 8.59 -36.36
CA ILE A 251 -3.01 10.01 -36.08
C ILE A 251 -3.64 10.89 -37.14
N ASP A 252 -3.47 10.49 -38.43
CA ASP A 252 -3.90 11.28 -39.58
C ASP A 252 -5.36 10.98 -40.01
N SER A 253 -6.00 9.94 -39.43
CA SER A 253 -7.39 9.60 -39.74
C SER A 253 -8.35 10.67 -39.26
N MET A 254 -9.41 10.93 -40.05
CA MET A 254 -10.53 11.75 -39.62
C MET A 254 -11.25 11.04 -38.47
N LYS A 255 -11.51 11.78 -37.40
CA LYS A 255 -12.16 11.29 -36.18
C LYS A 255 -13.47 12.07 -35.95
N GLU A 256 -14.51 11.38 -35.56
CA GLU A 256 -15.76 12.04 -35.16
C GLU A 256 -15.61 12.80 -33.82
N VAL A 257 -14.82 12.22 -32.91
CA VAL A 257 -14.48 12.82 -31.64
C VAL A 257 -12.96 13.01 -31.58
N LYS A 258 -12.51 14.13 -31.07
CA LYS A 258 -11.09 14.45 -30.97
C LYS A 258 -10.40 13.53 -29.96
N TRP A 259 -9.60 12.60 -30.43
CA TRP A 259 -8.78 11.68 -29.64
C TRP A 259 -7.36 11.64 -30.19
N ASP A 260 -6.48 12.40 -29.56
CA ASP A 260 -5.12 12.60 -30.06
C ASP A 260 -4.09 11.77 -29.26
N LYS A 261 -2.86 11.71 -29.78
CA LYS A 261 -1.75 11.05 -29.11
C LYS A 261 -1.49 11.64 -27.73
N SER A 262 -1.69 12.96 -27.54
CA SER A 262 -1.53 13.62 -26.26
C SER A 262 -2.48 13.08 -25.18
N ASP A 263 -3.72 12.74 -25.56
CA ASP A 263 -4.70 12.17 -24.66
C ASP A 263 -4.30 10.76 -24.18
N ILE A 264 -3.77 9.98 -25.14
CA ILE A 264 -3.26 8.63 -24.84
C ILE A 264 -2.03 8.74 -23.91
N ASP A 265 -1.12 9.66 -24.20
CA ASP A 265 0.09 9.90 -23.41
C ASP A 265 -0.26 10.33 -21.97
N GLU A 266 -1.29 11.15 -21.79
CA GLU A 266 -1.78 11.55 -20.47
C GLU A 266 -2.29 10.34 -19.65
N LEU A 267 -3.13 9.48 -20.25
CA LEU A 267 -3.63 8.27 -19.60
C LEU A 267 -2.51 7.29 -19.24
N VAL A 268 -1.54 7.14 -20.14
CA VAL A 268 -0.37 6.28 -19.92
C VAL A 268 0.48 6.82 -18.77
N MET A 269 0.63 8.14 -18.64
CA MET A 269 1.33 8.75 -17.50
C MET A 269 0.59 8.55 -16.18
N GLN A 270 -0.75 8.61 -16.18
CA GLN A 270 -1.55 8.31 -14.99
C GLN A 270 -1.36 6.85 -14.58
N GLN A 271 -1.43 5.91 -15.53
CA GLN A 271 -1.18 4.49 -15.26
C GLN A 271 0.23 4.26 -14.71
N PHE A 272 1.24 4.95 -15.28
CA PHE A 272 2.61 4.89 -14.80
C PHE A 272 2.76 5.34 -13.33
N ALA A 273 2.08 6.43 -12.98
CA ALA A 273 2.07 6.93 -11.61
C ALA A 273 1.39 5.95 -10.64
N GLU A 274 0.29 5.31 -11.07
CA GLU A 274 -0.39 4.26 -10.29
C GLU A 274 0.49 3.02 -10.08
N ASP A 275 1.22 2.58 -11.09
CA ASP A 275 2.09 1.40 -11.00
C ASP A 275 3.26 1.63 -10.05
N ILE A 276 3.84 2.84 -10.04
CA ILE A 276 4.85 3.25 -9.06
C ILE A 276 4.25 3.24 -7.66
N GLU A 277 3.05 3.81 -7.49
CA GLU A 277 2.37 3.88 -6.19
C GLU A 277 2.08 2.49 -5.62
N LYS A 278 1.50 1.58 -6.43
CA LYS A 278 1.24 0.19 -6.03
C LYS A 278 2.51 -0.51 -5.57
N THR A 279 3.58 -0.35 -6.34
CA THR A 279 4.87 -0.95 -6.00
C THR A 279 5.49 -0.32 -4.76
N TYR A 280 5.33 1.00 -4.56
CA TYR A 280 5.83 1.66 -3.35
C TYR A 280 5.12 1.20 -2.09
N ILE A 281 3.85 0.79 -2.18
CA ILE A 281 3.11 0.26 -1.04
C ILE A 281 3.42 -1.23 -0.83
N PHE A 282 3.26 -2.06 -1.86
CA PHE A 282 3.22 -3.52 -1.78
C PHE A 282 4.41 -4.24 -2.41
N GLY A 283 5.39 -3.54 -2.95
CA GLY A 283 6.55 -4.16 -3.59
C GLY A 283 7.29 -5.13 -2.66
N VAL A 284 7.88 -6.16 -3.25
CA VAL A 284 8.71 -7.14 -2.53
C VAL A 284 10.14 -7.07 -3.05
N ARG A 285 11.10 -6.99 -2.13
CA ARG A 285 12.52 -6.94 -2.44
C ARG A 285 13.01 -8.27 -3.00
N SER A 286 13.36 -8.27 -4.27
CA SER A 286 13.89 -9.46 -4.92
C SER A 286 14.81 -9.10 -6.09
N TYR A 287 15.57 -10.06 -6.55
CA TYR A 287 16.22 -10.02 -7.85
C TYR A 287 16.07 -11.38 -8.52
N THR A 288 15.74 -11.35 -9.81
CA THR A 288 15.61 -12.56 -10.62
C THR A 288 16.61 -12.51 -11.75
N TYR A 289 17.22 -13.64 -12.03
CA TYR A 289 18.13 -13.80 -13.16
C TYR A 289 17.40 -14.55 -14.29
N ASP A 290 17.27 -13.89 -15.41
CA ASP A 290 16.74 -14.53 -16.62
C ASP A 290 17.88 -15.25 -17.36
N THR A 291 17.79 -16.56 -17.47
CA THR A 291 18.78 -17.40 -18.14
C THR A 291 18.87 -17.18 -19.64
N THR A 292 17.78 -16.71 -20.25
CA THR A 292 17.68 -16.45 -21.69
C THR A 292 18.38 -15.16 -22.09
N THR A 293 18.04 -14.08 -21.39
CA THR A 293 18.60 -12.75 -21.65
C THR A 293 19.92 -12.50 -20.91
N ARG A 294 20.26 -13.34 -19.92
CA ARG A 294 21.40 -13.20 -19.00
C ARG A 294 21.40 -11.86 -18.25
N LEU A 295 20.23 -11.36 -17.95
CA LEU A 295 20.05 -10.09 -17.24
C LEU A 295 19.39 -10.31 -15.89
N TYR A 296 19.75 -9.43 -14.93
CA TYR A 296 19.08 -9.36 -13.64
C TYR A 296 17.94 -8.35 -13.68
N THR A 297 16.79 -8.74 -13.17
CA THR A 297 15.65 -7.87 -12.91
C THR A 297 15.56 -7.65 -11.41
N TYR A 298 15.57 -6.39 -11.00
CA TYR A 298 15.49 -5.98 -9.60
C TYR A 298 14.09 -5.46 -9.29
N THR A 299 13.53 -5.88 -8.16
CA THR A 299 12.28 -5.35 -7.59
C THR A 299 12.57 -4.67 -6.27
N CYS A 300 11.95 -3.51 -6.06
CA CYS A 300 12.13 -2.77 -4.82
C CYS A 300 11.18 -3.26 -3.72
N SER A 301 11.62 -3.13 -2.47
CA SER A 301 10.77 -3.35 -1.30
C SER A 301 9.78 -2.21 -1.15
N GLY A 302 8.51 -2.56 -0.97
CA GLY A 302 7.46 -1.60 -0.64
C GLY A 302 7.54 -1.14 0.82
N ILE A 303 6.75 -0.13 1.14
CA ILE A 303 6.71 0.46 2.48
C ILE A 303 6.23 -0.57 3.52
N ILE A 304 5.24 -1.39 3.18
CA ILE A 304 4.70 -2.42 4.08
C ILE A 304 5.75 -3.48 4.39
N GLU A 305 6.48 -3.99 3.39
CA GLU A 305 7.54 -4.96 3.61
C GLU A 305 8.65 -4.39 4.48
N GLN A 306 9.10 -3.16 4.20
CA GLN A 306 10.13 -2.49 4.99
C GLN A 306 9.70 -2.22 6.44
N LEU A 307 8.40 -1.95 6.65
CA LEU A 307 7.82 -1.74 7.96
C LEU A 307 7.80 -3.02 8.78
N VAL A 308 7.33 -4.12 8.19
CA VAL A 308 7.28 -5.43 8.85
C VAL A 308 8.68 -5.95 9.16
N ASP A 309 9.59 -5.91 8.18
CA ASP A 309 10.98 -6.38 8.30
C ASP A 309 11.81 -5.53 9.27
N GLY A 310 11.45 -4.26 9.40
CA GLY A 310 12.15 -3.31 10.27
C GLY A 310 11.59 -3.18 11.69
N GLY A 311 10.60 -3.98 12.09
CA GLY A 311 9.98 -3.93 13.42
C GLY A 311 9.09 -2.70 13.64
N GLY A 312 8.42 -2.22 12.58
CA GLY A 312 7.40 -1.18 12.72
C GLY A 312 6.13 -1.70 13.39
N VAL A 313 5.22 -0.77 13.69
CA VAL A 313 3.98 -1.09 14.41
C VAL A 313 2.98 -1.78 13.47
N VAL A 314 2.78 -3.08 13.66
CA VAL A 314 1.77 -3.85 12.91
C VAL A 314 0.69 -4.33 13.88
N LYS A 315 -0.56 -3.95 13.63
CA LYS A 315 -1.69 -4.28 14.50
C LYS A 315 -2.89 -4.79 13.72
N ASP A 316 -3.50 -5.83 14.26
CA ASP A 316 -4.81 -6.32 13.85
C ASP A 316 -5.87 -5.83 14.83
N ILE A 317 -6.88 -5.13 14.34
CA ILE A 317 -8.01 -4.65 15.15
C ILE A 317 -9.28 -5.38 14.68
N THR A 318 -10.12 -5.81 15.62
CA THR A 318 -11.34 -6.56 15.32
C THR A 318 -12.56 -5.64 15.30
N VAL A 319 -13.45 -5.83 14.32
CA VAL A 319 -14.71 -5.09 14.19
C VAL A 319 -15.88 -6.08 14.10
N GLY A 320 -16.90 -5.85 14.93
CA GLY A 320 -18.12 -6.67 14.94
C GLY A 320 -17.99 -7.97 15.76
N GLY A 321 -19.12 -8.65 15.95
CA GLY A 321 -19.23 -9.85 16.77
C GLY A 321 -19.44 -9.53 18.25
N ALA A 322 -19.78 -10.55 19.05
CA ALA A 322 -19.84 -10.47 20.51
C ALA A 322 -18.42 -10.46 21.08
N ALA A 323 -17.57 -9.57 20.58
CA ALA A 323 -16.14 -9.56 20.80
C ALA A 323 -15.81 -9.09 22.20
N LYS A 324 -15.57 -10.05 23.07
CA LYS A 324 -15.03 -9.83 24.43
C LYS A 324 -13.50 -9.84 24.49
N SER A 325 -12.81 -9.66 23.35
CA SER A 325 -11.36 -9.86 23.26
C SER A 325 -10.52 -8.61 23.57
N GLY A 326 -11.12 -7.47 23.90
CA GLY A 326 -10.37 -6.23 24.15
C GLY A 326 -9.68 -5.61 22.93
N ASN A 327 -9.86 -6.18 21.74
CA ASN A 327 -9.32 -5.68 20.47
C ASN A 327 -10.39 -5.02 19.59
N GLU A 328 -11.49 -4.59 20.17
CA GLU A 328 -12.56 -3.89 19.43
C GLU A 328 -12.07 -2.55 18.90
N PHE A 329 -12.53 -2.20 17.69
CA PHE A 329 -12.25 -0.91 17.07
C PHE A 329 -12.95 0.21 17.84
N SER A 330 -12.23 0.84 18.74
CA SER A 330 -12.73 1.86 19.65
C SER A 330 -11.75 3.03 19.74
N TYR A 331 -12.23 4.15 20.28
CA TYR A 331 -11.39 5.32 20.53
C TYR A 331 -10.18 4.99 21.43
N ALA A 332 -10.36 4.14 22.43
CA ALA A 332 -9.28 3.70 23.31
C ALA A 332 -8.17 2.96 22.53
N LYS A 333 -8.55 2.07 21.64
CA LYS A 333 -7.56 1.36 20.80
C LYS A 333 -6.80 2.26 19.83
N ILE A 334 -7.46 3.30 19.34
CA ILE A 334 -6.79 4.30 18.52
C ILE A 334 -5.79 5.10 19.37
N LEU A 335 -6.15 5.45 20.61
CA LEU A 335 -5.22 6.11 21.52
C LEU A 335 -4.03 5.23 21.87
N ASP A 336 -4.25 3.93 22.12
CA ASP A 336 -3.16 2.98 22.37
C ASP A 336 -2.22 2.88 21.15
N LEU A 337 -2.79 2.77 19.94
CA LEU A 337 -2.02 2.78 18.70
C LEU A 337 -1.23 4.08 18.53
N MET A 338 -1.84 5.22 18.83
CA MET A 338 -1.16 6.51 18.75
C MET A 338 -0.04 6.61 19.78
N ASN A 339 -0.27 6.13 20.99
CA ASN A 339 0.77 6.09 22.02
C ASN A 339 1.96 5.24 21.55
N GLU A 340 1.73 4.06 21.00
CA GLU A 340 2.79 3.18 20.51
C GLU A 340 3.56 3.79 19.32
N LEU A 341 2.88 4.50 18.43
CA LEU A 341 3.50 5.14 17.27
C LEU A 341 4.32 6.39 17.64
N PHE A 342 3.90 7.15 18.62
CA PHE A 342 4.48 8.46 18.91
C PHE A 342 5.33 8.49 20.19
N ILE A 343 4.96 7.75 21.23
CA ILE A 343 5.67 7.76 22.51
C ILE A 343 6.96 6.94 22.39
N GLY A 344 8.06 7.55 22.79
CA GLY A 344 9.39 6.91 22.71
C GLY A 344 10.03 6.93 21.33
N ASN A 345 9.32 7.37 20.31
CA ASN A 345 9.83 7.44 18.95
C ASN A 345 10.22 8.87 18.57
N SER A 346 11.41 9.04 17.98
CA SER A 346 11.96 10.35 17.60
C SER A 346 11.37 10.96 16.32
N GLY A 347 10.16 10.56 15.94
CA GLY A 347 9.48 11.05 14.76
C GLY A 347 8.83 12.43 14.93
N SER A 348 8.23 12.93 13.86
CA SER A 348 7.45 14.17 13.89
C SER A 348 6.13 13.96 14.64
N ASN A 349 5.54 15.07 15.16
CA ASN A 349 4.22 15.02 15.80
C ASN A 349 3.06 14.91 14.80
N THR A 350 3.36 14.79 13.51
CA THR A 350 2.37 14.68 12.43
C THR A 350 2.63 13.42 11.64
N ARG A 351 1.59 12.58 11.49
CA ARG A 351 1.63 11.37 10.66
C ARG A 351 0.60 11.45 9.56
N TYR A 352 0.94 10.89 8.40
CA TYR A 352 0.03 10.72 7.27
C TYR A 352 -0.60 9.33 7.36
N CYS A 353 -1.93 9.28 7.35
CA CYS A 353 -2.68 8.03 7.43
C CYS A 353 -3.44 7.81 6.12
N PHE A 354 -3.01 6.82 5.35
CA PHE A 354 -3.66 6.39 4.12
C PHE A 354 -4.56 5.21 4.44
N MET A 355 -5.86 5.37 4.23
CA MET A 355 -6.87 4.40 4.65
C MET A 355 -7.62 3.84 3.45
N GLY A 356 -7.91 2.52 3.49
CA GLY A 356 -8.94 1.94 2.62
C GLY A 356 -10.33 2.40 3.04
N SER A 357 -11.30 2.30 2.14
CA SER A 357 -12.66 2.80 2.34
C SER A 357 -13.38 2.14 3.51
N GLY A 358 -13.17 0.83 3.70
CA GLY A 358 -13.73 0.07 4.81
C GLY A 358 -13.21 0.55 6.15
N PHE A 359 -11.87 0.68 6.27
CA PHE A 359 -11.23 1.21 7.48
C PHE A 359 -11.68 2.65 7.77
N ALA A 360 -11.70 3.51 6.75
CA ALA A 360 -12.14 4.89 6.88
C ALA A 360 -13.59 4.98 7.40
N THR A 361 -14.48 4.14 6.88
CA THR A 361 -15.88 4.11 7.29
C THR A 361 -16.02 3.79 8.79
N GLU A 362 -15.33 2.76 9.28
CA GLU A 362 -15.39 2.38 10.69
C GLU A 362 -14.69 3.42 11.59
N PHE A 363 -13.57 3.97 11.12
CA PHE A 363 -12.84 5.00 11.83
C PHE A 363 -13.68 6.28 12.07
N PHE A 364 -14.40 6.73 11.04
CA PHE A 364 -15.26 7.92 11.14
C PHE A 364 -16.63 7.64 11.77
N LYS A 365 -16.99 6.40 12.08
CA LYS A 365 -18.18 6.08 12.90
C LYS A 365 -17.95 6.29 14.39
N ILE A 366 -16.70 6.38 14.85
CA ILE A 366 -16.37 6.55 16.27
C ILE A 366 -16.86 7.94 16.73
N PRO A 367 -17.80 8.01 17.73
CA PRO A 367 -18.44 9.28 18.11
C PRO A 367 -17.45 10.34 18.63
N GLU A 368 -16.40 9.90 19.30
CA GLU A 368 -15.37 10.79 19.84
C GLU A 368 -14.58 11.46 18.71
N ILE A 369 -14.25 10.71 17.65
CA ILE A 369 -13.55 11.26 16.49
C ILE A 369 -14.43 12.26 15.76
N VAL A 370 -15.71 11.96 15.61
CA VAL A 370 -16.68 12.88 14.98
C VAL A 370 -16.80 14.19 15.77
N LYS A 371 -16.80 14.12 17.10
CA LYS A 371 -16.87 15.32 17.98
C LYS A 371 -15.64 16.22 17.88
N TYR A 372 -14.45 15.62 17.70
CA TYR A 372 -13.20 16.36 17.58
C TYR A 372 -12.88 16.80 16.15
N GLN A 373 -13.68 16.37 15.18
CA GLN A 373 -13.63 16.89 13.81
C GLN A 373 -14.29 18.27 13.74
N ASN A 374 -13.50 19.31 13.62
CA ASN A 374 -14.01 20.55 13.04
C ASN A 374 -14.21 20.33 11.55
N VAL A 375 -15.42 20.58 11.06
CA VAL A 375 -15.81 20.39 9.64
C VAL A 375 -14.88 21.12 8.66
N ASN A 376 -14.13 22.11 9.10
CA ASN A 376 -13.22 22.93 8.31
C ASN A 376 -11.72 22.59 8.50
N ASP A 377 -11.37 21.56 9.25
CA ASP A 377 -9.96 21.22 9.52
C ASP A 377 -9.42 20.28 8.43
N THR A 378 -9.45 20.77 7.17
CA THR A 378 -8.83 20.11 6.02
C THR A 378 -7.51 20.81 5.70
N GLU A 379 -6.49 20.04 5.44
CA GLU A 379 -5.18 20.53 5.02
C GLU A 379 -4.89 20.05 3.58
N HIS A 380 -4.69 21.01 2.67
CA HIS A 380 -4.35 20.71 1.29
C HIS A 380 -2.84 20.53 1.16
N LYS A 381 -2.39 19.33 0.82
CA LYS A 381 -0.98 18.98 0.58
C LYS A 381 -0.85 18.01 -0.58
N PHE A 382 0.18 18.16 -1.39
CA PHE A 382 0.52 17.25 -2.50
C PHE A 382 -0.65 17.04 -3.48
N GLU A 383 -1.45 18.09 -3.74
CA GLU A 383 -2.65 18.03 -4.58
C GLU A 383 -3.84 17.25 -3.96
N PHE A 384 -3.74 16.83 -2.68
CA PHE A 384 -4.77 16.09 -1.96
C PHE A 384 -5.30 16.87 -0.75
N HIS A 385 -6.57 16.63 -0.44
CA HIS A 385 -7.23 17.17 0.75
C HIS A 385 -7.19 16.14 1.88
N PHE A 386 -6.34 16.39 2.87
CA PHE A 386 -6.24 15.56 4.07
C PHE A 386 -7.21 16.06 5.13
N ARG A 387 -7.92 15.14 5.77
CA ARG A 387 -8.65 15.44 7.00
C ARG A 387 -7.70 15.42 8.18
N LYS A 388 -7.67 16.52 8.92
CA LYS A 388 -6.80 16.69 10.07
C LYS A 388 -7.51 16.27 11.34
N ILE A 389 -6.93 15.33 12.08
CA ILE A 389 -7.44 14.86 13.36
C ILE A 389 -6.36 15.09 14.41
N LYS A 390 -6.70 15.86 15.44
CA LYS A 390 -5.83 16.09 16.58
C LYS A 390 -6.21 15.16 17.70
N LEU A 391 -5.30 14.33 18.13
CA LEU A 391 -5.43 13.40 19.24
C LEU A 391 -4.32 13.70 20.23
N MET A 392 -4.67 14.17 21.44
CA MET A 392 -3.69 14.65 22.41
C MET A 392 -2.79 15.75 21.80
N ASN A 393 -1.48 15.54 21.78
CA ASN A 393 -0.49 16.46 21.20
C ASN A 393 -0.11 16.08 19.76
N TYR A 394 -0.73 15.07 19.19
CA TYR A 394 -0.39 14.49 17.90
C TYR A 394 -1.43 14.80 16.84
N THR A 395 -0.98 14.86 15.62
CA THR A 395 -1.83 15.16 14.45
C THR A 395 -1.77 14.01 13.46
N LEU A 396 -2.94 13.48 13.11
CA LEU A 396 -3.12 12.57 11.97
C LEU A 396 -3.71 13.32 10.79
N LEU A 397 -3.07 13.19 9.64
CA LEU A 397 -3.56 13.66 8.36
C LEU A 397 -4.11 12.44 7.60
N CYS A 398 -5.42 12.31 7.59
CA CYS A 398 -6.13 11.15 7.05
C CYS A 398 -6.57 11.39 5.61
N LEU A 399 -6.32 10.40 4.75
CA LEU A 399 -6.74 10.37 3.35
C LEU A 399 -7.25 8.97 2.99
N SER A 400 -8.41 8.91 2.36
CA SER A 400 -8.86 7.65 1.74
C SER A 400 -8.08 7.40 0.46
N HIS A 401 -7.50 6.20 0.34
CA HIS A 401 -6.61 5.85 -0.77
C HIS A 401 -7.28 4.85 -1.72
N PRO A 402 -7.73 5.27 -2.90
CA PRO A 402 -8.51 4.42 -3.80
C PRO A 402 -7.76 3.15 -4.28
N LEU A 403 -6.43 3.20 -4.38
CA LEU A 403 -5.65 2.04 -4.80
C LEU A 403 -5.64 0.91 -3.77
N LEU A 404 -5.76 1.21 -2.48
CA LEU A 404 -5.93 0.18 -1.46
C LEU A 404 -7.22 -0.61 -1.71
N ASP A 405 -8.30 0.08 -2.07
CA ASP A 405 -9.59 -0.54 -2.39
C ASP A 405 -9.50 -1.38 -3.67
N LYS A 406 -8.89 -0.85 -4.73
CA LYS A 406 -8.67 -1.60 -5.99
C LYS A 406 -7.87 -2.89 -5.80
N LEU A 407 -6.95 -2.92 -4.82
CA LEU A 407 -6.10 -4.07 -4.51
C LEU A 407 -6.71 -5.01 -3.45
N GLY A 408 -7.95 -4.78 -3.01
CA GLY A 408 -8.64 -5.61 -2.03
C GLY A 408 -8.24 -5.35 -0.57
N HIS A 409 -7.48 -4.29 -0.31
CA HIS A 409 -7.04 -3.87 1.03
C HIS A 409 -7.95 -2.76 1.61
N THR A 410 -9.26 -2.94 1.50
CA THR A 410 -10.26 -1.95 1.96
C THR A 410 -10.20 -1.72 3.47
N ASP A 411 -9.86 -2.74 4.23
CA ASP A 411 -9.86 -2.73 5.70
C ASP A 411 -8.47 -2.50 6.31
N CYS A 412 -7.61 -1.76 5.59
CA CYS A 412 -6.25 -1.45 6.03
C CYS A 412 -6.02 0.05 6.17
N ALA A 413 -5.07 0.40 7.03
CA ALA A 413 -4.55 1.76 7.14
C ALA A 413 -3.03 1.74 7.24
N LEU A 414 -2.38 2.58 6.47
CA LEU A 414 -0.94 2.78 6.46
C LEU A 414 -0.61 4.16 7.05
N ILE A 415 0.12 4.18 8.17
CA ILE A 415 0.48 5.39 8.90
C ILE A 415 1.96 5.65 8.68
N ILE A 416 2.28 6.80 8.09
CA ILE A 416 3.64 7.14 7.67
C ILE A 416 4.09 8.45 8.28
N ASP A 417 5.32 8.49 8.77
CA ASP A 417 6.02 9.74 9.06
C ASP A 417 6.77 10.21 7.82
N ARG A 418 6.39 11.38 7.32
CA ARG A 418 7.04 11.99 6.17
C ARG A 418 8.55 12.17 6.37
N GLN A 419 8.99 12.50 7.59
CA GLN A 419 10.39 12.80 7.87
C GLN A 419 11.33 11.63 7.55
N TYR A 420 10.84 10.40 7.72
CA TYR A 420 11.64 9.17 7.56
C TYR A 420 11.33 8.39 6.27
N LEU A 421 10.41 8.87 5.43
CA LEU A 421 10.20 8.33 4.09
C LEU A 421 11.05 9.12 3.09
N GLN A 422 11.86 8.45 2.27
CA GLN A 422 12.71 9.09 1.26
C GLN A 422 12.61 8.34 -0.06
N LYS A 423 12.64 9.08 -1.16
CA LYS A 423 12.75 8.51 -2.51
C LYS A 423 14.21 8.52 -2.95
N ARG A 424 14.70 7.38 -3.40
CA ARG A 424 16.00 7.25 -4.07
C ARG A 424 15.76 7.05 -5.55
N VAL A 425 16.56 7.72 -6.37
CA VAL A 425 16.37 7.74 -7.81
C VAL A 425 17.73 7.52 -8.49
N PHE A 426 17.78 6.56 -9.39
CA PHE A 426 18.91 6.36 -10.27
C PHE A 426 18.76 7.22 -11.54
N TYR A 427 17.58 7.12 -12.19
CA TYR A 427 17.12 8.02 -13.24
C TYR A 427 15.75 8.55 -12.88
N THR A 428 15.59 9.86 -12.98
CA THR A 428 14.29 10.54 -12.87
C THR A 428 13.38 10.13 -14.01
N VAL A 429 12.09 10.41 -13.89
CA VAL A 429 11.15 10.23 -14.99
C VAL A 429 11.69 10.89 -16.24
N GLY A 430 11.97 10.09 -17.23
CA GLY A 430 12.44 10.49 -18.54
C GLY A 430 11.46 10.05 -19.61
N GLN A 431 11.21 10.95 -20.57
CA GLN A 431 10.43 10.68 -21.77
C GLN A 431 11.40 10.48 -22.93
N THR A 432 11.24 9.41 -23.70
CA THR A 432 12.03 9.14 -24.89
C THR A 432 11.10 8.78 -26.04
N GLU A 433 11.19 9.51 -27.13
CA GLU A 433 10.52 9.15 -28.36
C GLU A 433 11.36 8.12 -29.12
N LEU A 434 10.71 7.01 -29.47
CA LEU A 434 11.35 5.97 -30.26
C LEU A 434 11.09 6.21 -31.76
N LYS A 435 12.16 6.22 -32.54
CA LYS A 435 12.11 6.40 -33.99
C LYS A 435 11.90 5.05 -34.68
N LEU A 436 10.77 4.41 -34.47
CA LEU A 436 10.47 3.06 -34.95
C LEU A 436 10.34 2.98 -36.49
N LYS A 437 9.91 4.06 -37.13
CA LYS A 437 9.83 4.14 -38.58
C LYS A 437 11.22 4.12 -39.23
N GLU A 438 12.21 4.80 -38.64
CA GLU A 438 13.59 4.81 -39.14
C GLU A 438 14.25 3.43 -39.07
N THR A 439 13.86 2.63 -38.05
CA THR A 439 14.35 1.24 -37.89
C THR A 439 13.58 0.22 -38.70
N GLY A 440 12.52 0.62 -39.39
CA GLY A 440 11.63 -0.30 -40.15
C GLY A 440 10.76 -1.22 -39.28
N ALA A 441 10.72 -1.00 -37.94
CA ALA A 441 10.00 -1.87 -37.05
C ALA A 441 8.49 -1.56 -37.00
N TYR A 442 8.08 -0.29 -37.10
CA TYR A 442 6.68 0.11 -36.99
C TYR A 442 6.45 1.50 -37.60
N ASP A 443 5.37 1.67 -38.39
CA ASP A 443 4.98 2.98 -38.90
C ASP A 443 4.05 3.70 -37.92
N GLY A 444 4.65 4.44 -36.98
CA GLY A 444 3.92 5.16 -35.95
C GLY A 444 4.84 5.94 -35.02
N LYS A 445 4.21 6.65 -34.11
CA LYS A 445 4.90 7.39 -33.03
C LYS A 445 4.81 6.61 -31.72
N SER A 446 5.95 6.41 -31.10
CA SER A 446 6.05 5.74 -29.81
C SER A 446 6.77 6.61 -28.80
N THR A 447 6.22 6.71 -27.62
CA THR A 447 6.82 7.41 -26.49
C THR A 447 6.99 6.44 -25.32
N VAL A 448 8.18 6.36 -24.77
CA VAL A 448 8.51 5.56 -23.59
C VAL A 448 8.80 6.47 -22.42
N TRP A 449 8.13 6.24 -21.31
CA TRP A 449 8.48 6.84 -20.03
C TRP A 449 9.18 5.80 -19.18
N SER A 450 10.22 6.21 -18.53
CA SER A 450 10.96 5.33 -17.62
C SER A 450 11.48 6.09 -16.41
N GLU A 451 11.48 5.40 -15.27
CA GLU A 451 12.06 5.84 -14.01
C GLU A 451 12.75 4.66 -13.34
N ILE A 452 13.90 4.90 -12.72
CA ILE A 452 14.52 3.90 -11.84
C ILE A 452 14.57 4.50 -10.45
N SER A 453 13.75 3.96 -9.56
CA SER A 453 13.58 4.49 -8.22
C SER A 453 13.19 3.42 -7.19
N SER A 454 13.29 3.77 -5.93
CA SER A 454 12.85 2.95 -4.79
C SER A 454 12.47 3.84 -3.61
N PRO A 455 11.39 3.52 -2.87
CA PRO A 455 11.08 4.14 -1.61
C PRO A 455 11.99 3.56 -0.53
N ILE A 456 12.43 4.39 0.41
CA ILE A 456 13.21 3.95 1.57
C ILE A 456 12.53 4.46 2.82
N LEU A 457 12.15 3.53 3.67
CA LEU A 457 11.59 3.79 4.97
C LEU A 457 12.71 3.68 6.00
N LYS A 458 13.09 4.82 6.57
CA LYS A 458 14.01 4.87 7.68
C LYS A 458 13.25 4.84 8.98
N TYR A 459 13.83 4.26 10.01
CA TYR A 459 13.24 4.22 11.34
C TYR A 459 11.82 3.62 11.34
N PRO A 460 11.66 2.33 11.03
CA PRO A 460 10.35 1.68 10.86
C PRO A 460 9.42 1.80 12.06
N GLN A 461 9.96 1.91 13.28
CA GLN A 461 9.20 2.03 14.52
C GLN A 461 8.28 3.27 14.58
N CYS A 462 8.58 4.31 13.77
CA CYS A 462 7.74 5.51 13.68
C CYS A 462 6.55 5.34 12.73
N HIS A 463 6.43 4.20 12.07
CA HIS A 463 5.41 3.92 11.07
C HIS A 463 4.52 2.77 11.53
N GLY A 464 3.28 2.75 11.02
CA GLY A 464 2.32 1.73 11.39
C GLY A 464 1.54 1.18 10.19
N PHE A 465 1.23 -0.10 10.26
CA PHE A 465 0.29 -0.76 9.37
C PHE A 465 -0.78 -1.44 10.20
N VAL A 466 -2.02 -1.04 10.01
CA VAL A 466 -3.15 -1.52 10.79
C VAL A 466 -4.10 -2.25 9.85
N THR A 467 -4.45 -3.46 10.20
CA THR A 467 -5.47 -4.24 9.51
C THR A 467 -6.69 -4.40 10.38
N MET A 468 -7.86 -4.35 9.77
CA MET A 468 -9.13 -4.52 10.44
C MET A 468 -9.72 -5.86 10.03
N LYS A 469 -9.99 -6.73 10.99
CA LYS A 469 -10.63 -8.03 10.79
C LYS A 469 -12.10 -7.91 11.19
N ARG A 470 -12.99 -8.19 10.25
CA ARG A 470 -14.43 -8.29 10.51
C ARG A 470 -14.76 -9.70 10.99
N VAL A 471 -15.42 -9.82 12.14
CA VAL A 471 -15.84 -11.09 12.77
C VAL A 471 -17.35 -11.26 12.63
#